data_9e66a54106930e7f076a11e8dcca0d92
#
_entry.id   9e66a54106930e7f076a11e8dcca0d92
#
_cell.length_a   1.000
_cell.length_b   1.000
_cell.length_c   1.000
_cell.angle_alpha   90.00
_cell.angle_beta   90.00
_cell.angle_gamma   90.00
#
_symmetry.space_group_name_H-M   'P 1'
#
loop_
_entity.id
_entity.type
_entity.pdbx_description
1 polymer ?
#
loop_
_entity_poly.entity_id
_entity_poly.type
_entity_poly.pdbx_seq_one_letter_code
_entity_poly.pdbx_strand_id
1 'polypeptide(L)'
;MVAGSLGTLARYGISIFFNKFAVVNFPIGVFVANMLGSFLFGLIWALSEDKGIVNSNMRLIILVGFMGSFTTFSTFAFDNTIYITQLDWAKLVLNILANNIVGIFLIYLGFKLSKLA
;
A
#
# COMPACT_ATOMS: atom_id res chain seq x y z
N MET A 1 -1.33 2.60 -18.86
CA MET A 1 -0.52 1.39 -19.09
C MET A 1 0.88 1.53 -18.54
N VAL A 2 1.62 2.61 -18.86
CA VAL A 2 2.98 2.79 -18.35
C VAL A 2 2.99 2.95 -16.84
N ALA A 3 2.07 3.76 -16.29
CA ALA A 3 1.99 3.95 -14.84
C ALA A 3 1.67 2.64 -14.11
N GLY A 4 0.76 1.83 -14.67
CA GLY A 4 0.45 0.52 -14.10
C GLY A 4 1.63 -0.42 -14.11
N SER A 5 2.38 -0.45 -15.20
CA SER A 5 3.60 -1.26 -15.30
C SER A 5 4.65 -0.83 -14.28
N LEU A 6 4.86 0.46 -14.13
CA LEU A 6 5.81 0.98 -13.14
C LEU A 6 5.38 0.67 -11.71
N GLY A 7 4.09 0.78 -11.41
CA GLY A 7 3.58 0.43 -10.09
C GLY A 7 3.78 -1.03 -9.76
N THR A 8 3.50 -1.92 -10.70
CA THR A 8 3.69 -3.36 -10.54
C THR A 8 5.16 -3.72 -10.33
N LEU A 9 6.05 -3.13 -11.12
CA LEU A 9 7.49 -3.36 -10.97
C LEU A 9 8.01 -2.84 -9.63
N ALA A 10 7.55 -1.67 -9.21
CA ALA A 10 7.94 -1.10 -7.93
C ALA A 10 7.50 -2.00 -6.76
N ARG A 11 6.25 -2.50 -6.81
CA ARG A 11 5.75 -3.43 -5.81
C ARG A 11 6.58 -4.71 -5.77
N TYR A 12 6.88 -5.27 -6.93
CA TYR A 12 7.68 -6.48 -7.02
C TYR A 12 9.07 -6.28 -6.40
N GLY A 13 9.72 -5.15 -6.71
CA GLY A 13 11.03 -4.83 -6.15
C GLY A 13 10.99 -4.68 -4.64
N ILE A 14 10.00 -3.98 -4.10
CA ILE A 14 9.85 -3.82 -2.66
C ILE A 14 9.57 -5.17 -2.00
N SER A 15 8.71 -5.98 -2.60
CA SER A 15 8.39 -7.30 -2.05
C SER A 15 9.62 -8.18 -1.93
N ILE A 16 10.45 -8.23 -2.99
CA ILE A 16 11.68 -9.01 -2.95
C ILE A 16 12.62 -8.47 -1.88
N PHE A 17 12.82 -7.16 -1.84
CA PHE A 17 13.76 -6.53 -0.92
C PHE A 17 13.38 -6.81 0.54
N PHE A 18 12.12 -6.58 0.90
CA PHE A 18 11.70 -6.71 2.29
C PHE A 18 11.47 -8.16 2.70
N ASN A 19 11.12 -9.05 1.78
CA ASN A 19 10.97 -10.48 2.12
C ASN A 19 12.31 -11.12 2.52
N LYS A 20 13.45 -10.55 2.09
CA LYS A 20 14.76 -11.02 2.54
C LYS A 20 14.98 -10.82 4.03
N PHE A 21 14.32 -9.86 4.64
CA PHE A 21 14.45 -9.53 6.06
C PHE A 21 13.35 -10.13 6.92
N ALA A 22 12.46 -10.93 6.32
CA ALA A 22 11.36 -11.55 7.08
C ALA A 22 11.91 -12.66 7.97
N VAL A 23 11.94 -12.39 9.28
CA VAL A 23 12.37 -13.37 10.28
C VAL A 23 11.25 -14.34 10.61
N VAL A 24 10.00 -13.90 10.45
CA VAL A 24 8.79 -14.71 10.60
C VAL A 24 8.09 -14.85 9.26
N ASN A 25 7.30 -15.91 9.12
CA ASN A 25 6.58 -16.20 7.89
C ASN A 25 5.39 -15.23 7.70
N PHE A 26 5.67 -13.93 7.75
CA PHE A 26 4.70 -12.86 7.57
C PHE A 26 4.99 -12.15 6.25
N PRO A 27 3.97 -11.75 5.48
CA PRO A 27 4.18 -11.11 4.17
C PRO A 27 4.61 -9.65 4.32
N ILE A 28 5.85 -9.44 4.77
CA ILE A 28 6.39 -8.11 5.06
C ILE A 28 6.46 -7.26 3.79
N GLY A 29 6.86 -7.86 2.66
CA GLY A 29 6.98 -7.11 1.41
C GLY A 29 5.65 -6.52 0.95
N VAL A 30 4.58 -7.32 1.00
CA VAL A 30 3.23 -6.87 0.65
C VAL A 30 2.75 -5.81 1.64
N PHE A 31 3.00 -6.05 2.93
CA PHE A 31 2.62 -5.09 3.97
C PHE A 31 3.31 -3.74 3.75
N VAL A 32 4.62 -3.72 3.52
CA VAL A 32 5.37 -2.48 3.29
C VAL A 32 4.88 -1.77 2.02
N ALA A 33 4.65 -2.50 0.94
CA ALA A 33 4.13 -1.91 -0.29
C ALA A 33 2.77 -1.26 -0.06
N ASN A 34 1.87 -1.95 0.66
CA ASN A 34 0.55 -1.41 0.95
C ASN A 34 0.62 -0.20 1.87
N MET A 35 1.49 -0.23 2.89
CA MET A 35 1.64 0.89 3.82
C MET A 35 2.26 2.11 3.14
N LEU A 36 3.31 1.90 2.38
CA LEU A 36 3.94 2.99 1.61
C LEU A 36 2.95 3.58 0.59
N GLY A 37 2.25 2.70 -0.11
CA GLY A 37 1.23 3.13 -1.06
C GLY A 37 0.09 3.90 -0.41
N SER A 38 -0.36 3.47 0.76
CA SER A 38 -1.42 4.17 1.50
C SER A 38 -0.98 5.57 1.92
N PHE A 39 0.22 5.69 2.45
CA PHE A 39 0.76 6.99 2.83
C PHE A 39 0.88 7.92 1.63
N LEU A 40 1.48 7.44 0.55
CA LEU A 40 1.65 8.24 -0.67
C LEU A 40 0.32 8.58 -1.31
N PHE A 41 -0.64 7.66 -1.28
CA PHE A 41 -1.98 7.92 -1.80
C PHE A 41 -2.62 9.09 -1.07
N GLY A 42 -2.60 9.06 0.26
CA GLY A 42 -3.17 10.13 1.07
C GLY A 42 -2.47 11.46 0.84
N LEU A 43 -1.14 11.44 0.78
CA LEU A 43 -0.36 12.65 0.56
C LEU A 43 -0.64 13.28 -0.81
N ILE A 44 -0.62 12.46 -1.87
CA ILE A 44 -0.84 12.95 -3.24
C ILE A 44 -2.27 13.44 -3.41
N TRP A 45 -3.24 12.70 -2.88
CA TRP A 45 -4.64 13.12 -2.93
C TRP A 45 -4.83 14.48 -2.28
N ALA A 46 -4.30 14.67 -1.08
CA ALA A 46 -4.47 15.90 -0.34
C ALA A 46 -3.73 17.08 -1.00
N LEU A 47 -2.53 16.86 -1.52
CA LEU A 47 -1.82 17.91 -2.26
C LEU A 47 -2.58 18.32 -3.52
N SER A 48 -3.25 17.37 -4.18
CA SER A 48 -4.05 17.66 -5.36
C SER A 48 -5.30 18.48 -5.01
N GLU A 49 -5.99 18.11 -3.92
CA GLU A 49 -7.23 18.79 -3.52
C GLU A 49 -6.96 20.15 -2.87
N ASP A 50 -5.98 20.21 -1.94
CA ASP A 50 -5.78 21.40 -1.12
C ASP A 50 -4.93 22.45 -1.82
N LYS A 51 -3.94 22.05 -2.61
CA LYS A 51 -2.96 22.96 -3.18
C LYS A 51 -2.98 23.03 -4.69
N GLY A 52 -3.72 22.16 -5.35
CA GLY A 52 -3.82 22.15 -6.80
C GLY A 52 -2.50 21.88 -7.51
N ILE A 53 -1.51 21.31 -6.80
CA ILE A 53 -0.17 21.05 -7.36
C ILE A 53 -0.25 20.03 -8.49
N VAL A 54 -1.18 19.06 -8.36
CA VAL A 54 -1.36 17.99 -9.33
C VAL A 54 -2.73 18.18 -9.98
N ASN A 55 -2.80 18.26 -11.31
CA ASN A 55 -4.06 18.38 -12.01
C ASN A 55 -4.82 17.05 -12.01
N SER A 56 -6.12 17.08 -12.39
CA SER A 56 -6.96 15.89 -12.29
C SER A 56 -6.50 14.73 -13.17
N ASN A 57 -5.92 15.02 -14.34
CA ASN A 57 -5.41 13.95 -15.22
C ASN A 57 -4.17 13.28 -14.61
N MET A 58 -3.24 14.06 -14.10
CA MET A 58 -2.06 13.53 -13.43
C MET A 58 -2.43 12.77 -12.17
N ARG A 59 -3.42 13.26 -11.43
CA ARG A 59 -3.91 12.55 -10.23
C ARG A 59 -4.44 11.16 -10.59
N LEU A 60 -5.21 11.03 -11.68
CA LEU A 60 -5.69 9.73 -12.14
C LEU A 60 -4.54 8.80 -12.50
N ILE A 61 -3.55 9.31 -13.24
CA ILE A 61 -2.40 8.50 -13.66
C ILE A 61 -1.63 8.00 -12.44
N ILE A 62 -1.38 8.87 -11.47
CA ILE A 62 -0.58 8.51 -10.30
C ILE A 62 -1.38 7.61 -9.36
N LEU A 63 -2.60 8.00 -9.00
CA LEU A 63 -3.35 7.27 -7.98
C LEU A 63 -3.97 5.99 -8.50
N VAL A 64 -4.63 6.04 -9.66
CA VAL A 64 -5.27 4.84 -10.21
C VAL A 64 -4.25 3.97 -10.92
N GLY A 65 -3.40 4.57 -11.77
CA GLY A 65 -2.41 3.82 -12.53
C GLY A 65 -1.29 3.28 -11.68
N PHE A 66 -0.50 4.15 -11.06
CA PHE A 66 0.70 3.72 -10.32
C PHE A 66 0.34 3.14 -8.96
N MET A 67 -0.35 3.91 -8.11
CA MET A 67 -0.65 3.45 -6.74
C MET A 67 -1.60 2.25 -6.74
N GLY A 68 -2.56 2.21 -7.64
CA GLY A 68 -3.46 1.08 -7.77
C GLY A 68 -2.76 -0.23 -8.11
N SER A 69 -1.68 -0.16 -8.89
CA SER A 69 -0.86 -1.34 -9.22
C SER A 69 0.22 -1.61 -8.18
N PHE A 70 0.66 -0.58 -7.48
CA PHE A 70 1.67 -0.70 -6.44
C PHE A 70 1.13 -1.41 -5.20
N THR A 71 -0.10 -1.07 -4.77
CA THR A 71 -0.77 -1.75 -3.67
C THR A 71 -1.52 -2.97 -4.18
N THR A 72 -1.84 -3.91 -3.28
CA THR A 72 -2.55 -5.12 -3.69
C THR A 72 -3.48 -5.64 -2.60
N PHE A 73 -4.75 -5.84 -2.98
CA PHE A 73 -5.71 -6.54 -2.14
C PHE A 73 -5.71 -8.03 -2.39
N SER A 74 -5.52 -8.47 -3.63
CA SER A 74 -5.62 -9.89 -3.98
C SER A 74 -4.56 -10.73 -3.28
N THR A 75 -3.33 -10.25 -3.21
CA THR A 75 -2.26 -10.95 -2.49
C THR A 75 -2.54 -10.96 -0.99
N PHE A 76 -3.02 -9.85 -0.46
CA PHE A 76 -3.44 -9.76 0.95
C PHE A 76 -4.53 -10.78 1.28
N ALA A 77 -5.55 -10.87 0.44
CA ALA A 77 -6.63 -11.84 0.65
C ALA A 77 -6.14 -13.27 0.51
N PHE A 78 -5.25 -13.54 -0.44
CA PHE A 78 -4.65 -14.86 -0.62
C PHE A 78 -3.85 -15.27 0.61
N ASP A 79 -3.01 -14.38 1.14
CA ASP A 79 -2.23 -14.67 2.33
C ASP A 79 -3.12 -15.02 3.51
N ASN A 80 -4.22 -14.28 3.68
CA ASN A 80 -5.18 -14.57 4.74
C ASN A 80 -5.84 -15.94 4.56
N THR A 81 -6.12 -16.32 3.32
CA THR A 81 -6.68 -17.65 3.02
C THR A 81 -5.71 -18.75 3.41
N ILE A 82 -4.40 -18.55 3.14
CA ILE A 82 -3.38 -19.50 3.55
C ILE A 82 -3.34 -19.63 5.07
N TYR A 83 -3.42 -18.52 5.82
CA TYR A 83 -3.45 -18.56 7.27
C TYR A 83 -4.66 -19.33 7.80
N ILE A 84 -5.83 -19.18 7.16
CA ILE A 84 -7.02 -19.94 7.53
C ILE A 84 -6.77 -21.44 7.33
N THR A 85 -6.22 -21.85 6.19
CA THR A 85 -5.96 -23.26 5.91
C THR A 85 -4.92 -23.86 6.85
N GLN A 86 -3.99 -23.06 7.33
CA GLN A 86 -2.96 -23.48 8.28
C GLN A 86 -3.41 -23.35 9.73
N LEU A 87 -4.64 -22.86 9.97
CA LEU A 87 -5.18 -22.58 11.31
C LEU A 87 -4.28 -21.63 12.10
N ASP A 88 -3.58 -20.73 11.41
CA ASP A 88 -2.71 -19.74 12.05
C ASP A 88 -3.51 -18.46 12.29
N TRP A 89 -4.35 -18.51 13.31
CA TRP A 89 -5.28 -17.42 13.62
C TRP A 89 -4.55 -16.14 14.05
N ALA A 90 -3.39 -16.28 14.71
CA ALA A 90 -2.62 -15.12 15.13
C ALA A 90 -2.12 -14.30 13.93
N LYS A 91 -1.57 -14.96 12.92
CA LYS A 91 -1.12 -14.26 11.71
C LYS A 91 -2.28 -13.71 10.90
N LEU A 92 -3.41 -14.43 10.85
CA LEU A 92 -4.61 -13.94 10.17
C LEU A 92 -5.09 -12.62 10.78
N VAL A 93 -5.26 -12.60 12.10
CA VAL A 93 -5.73 -11.41 12.81
C VAL A 93 -4.71 -10.27 12.67
N LEU A 94 -3.42 -10.57 12.85
CA LEU A 94 -2.36 -9.58 12.72
C LEU A 94 -2.35 -8.97 11.32
N ASN A 95 -2.43 -9.80 10.29
CA ASN A 95 -2.40 -9.30 8.91
C ASN A 95 -3.60 -8.40 8.60
N ILE A 96 -4.80 -8.82 9.01
CA ILE A 96 -6.02 -8.05 8.79
C ILE A 96 -5.96 -6.72 9.55
N LEU A 97 -5.65 -6.77 10.85
CA LEU A 97 -5.64 -5.57 11.68
C LEU A 97 -4.52 -4.62 11.27
N ALA A 98 -3.32 -5.12 11.03
CA ALA A 98 -2.19 -4.29 10.66
C ALA A 98 -2.44 -3.56 9.34
N ASN A 99 -2.89 -4.28 8.30
CA ASN A 99 -3.14 -3.65 7.00
C ASN A 99 -4.26 -2.61 7.09
N ASN A 100 -5.33 -2.90 7.82
CA ASN A 100 -6.47 -1.97 7.89
C ASN A 100 -6.17 -0.78 8.80
N ILE A 101 -5.69 -1.04 10.02
CA ILE A 101 -5.48 0.03 11.00
C ILE A 101 -4.32 0.93 10.59
N VAL A 102 -3.17 0.34 10.31
CA VAL A 102 -1.98 1.12 9.93
C VAL A 102 -2.20 1.79 8.58
N GLY A 103 -2.86 1.08 7.64
CA GLY A 103 -3.15 1.66 6.33
C GLY A 103 -4.03 2.90 6.41
N ILE A 104 -5.12 2.84 7.16
CA ILE A 104 -6.01 3.98 7.35
C ILE A 104 -5.28 5.13 8.05
N PHE A 105 -4.50 4.80 9.08
CA PHE A 105 -3.71 5.79 9.80
C PHE A 105 -2.72 6.50 8.86
N LEU A 106 -2.07 5.76 7.98
CA LEU A 106 -1.08 6.32 7.07
C LEU A 106 -1.71 7.22 6.00
N ILE A 107 -2.90 6.86 5.49
CA ILE A 107 -3.63 7.75 4.59
C ILE A 107 -3.96 9.06 5.30
N TYR A 108 -4.45 8.97 6.53
CA TYR A 108 -4.76 10.15 7.34
C TYR A 108 -3.51 10.99 7.60
N LEU A 109 -2.38 10.34 7.91
CA LEU A 109 -1.12 11.03 8.12
C LEU A 109 -0.66 11.77 6.86
N GLY A 110 -0.84 11.14 5.69
CA GLY A 110 -0.53 11.79 4.42
C GLY A 110 -1.37 13.06 4.23
N PHE A 111 -2.66 13.00 4.55
CA PHE A 111 -3.54 14.17 4.51
C PHE A 111 -3.01 15.29 5.41
N LYS A 112 -2.62 14.96 6.63
CA LYS A 112 -2.11 15.94 7.59
C LYS A 112 -0.78 16.55 7.15
N LEU A 113 0.12 15.75 6.64
CA LEU A 113 1.43 16.24 6.20
C LEU A 113 1.31 17.19 5.03
N SER A 114 0.35 17.00 4.13
CA SER A 114 0.15 17.92 3.01
C SER A 114 -0.20 19.33 3.48
N LYS A 115 -0.86 19.46 4.62
CA LYS A 115 -1.25 20.75 5.18
C LYS A 115 -0.07 21.52 5.78
N LEU A 116 1.02 20.83 6.09
CA LEU A 116 2.23 21.45 6.63
C LEU A 116 3.17 21.95 5.54
N ALA A 117 2.97 21.49 4.32
CA ALA A 117 3.80 21.87 3.18
C ALA A 117 3.27 23.18 2.47
#